data_631288ad82dfd388c017bbe7be85ad73
#
_entry.id   631288ad82dfd388c017bbe7be85ad73
#
_cell.length_a   1.000
_cell.length_b   1.000
_cell.length_c   1.000
_cell.angle_alpha   90.00
_cell.angle_beta   90.00
_cell.angle_gamma   90.00
#
_symmetry.space_group_name_H-M   'P 1'
#
loop_
_entity.id
_entity.type
_entity.pdbx_description
1 polymer ?
#
loop_
_entity_poly.entity_id
_entity_poly.type
_entity_poly.pdbx_seq_one_letter_code
_entity_poly.pdbx_strand_id
1 'polypeptide(L)'
;TYAMDFFNPDGTQSFCGNGSRCAFAFHAHLTGDDTPVRFDAVDGVHEAGWDGRNVRVGMRSVDGIEQLDPHTDLLDTGSPHVVRWVDDPESTDVVEEGRSIRNDRRFADAGVNVNFVHWRDGGLYMRTYERGVENETLSCGTGVTAAALSAMARGGGQGGVDVRTRGGALR
;
A
#
# COMPACT_ATOMS: atom_id res chain seq x y z
N THR A 1 -16.43 8.91 15.34
CA THR A 1 -15.33 7.98 15.66
C THR A 1 -15.86 6.55 15.59
N TYR A 2 -15.12 5.62 15.00
CA TYR A 2 -15.43 4.20 14.92
C TYR A 2 -14.14 3.39 15.06
N ALA A 3 -14.27 2.07 15.27
CA ALA A 3 -13.18 1.11 15.18
C ALA A 3 -13.36 0.27 13.92
N MET A 4 -12.27 -0.12 13.27
CA MET A 4 -12.24 -0.97 12.10
C MET A 4 -11.42 -2.22 12.37
N ASP A 5 -12.09 -3.35 12.43
CA ASP A 5 -11.46 -4.67 12.48
C ASP A 5 -11.43 -5.27 11.06
N PHE A 6 -10.23 -5.42 10.51
CA PHE A 6 -10.04 -6.05 9.21
C PHE A 6 -9.31 -7.38 9.38
N PHE A 7 -9.84 -8.42 8.76
CA PHE A 7 -9.27 -9.76 8.76
C PHE A 7 -8.90 -10.18 7.35
N ASN A 8 -7.67 -10.64 7.20
CA ASN A 8 -7.22 -11.29 5.98
C ASN A 8 -7.92 -12.66 5.81
N PRO A 9 -7.90 -13.27 4.61
CA PRO A 9 -8.51 -14.58 4.38
C PRO A 9 -7.97 -15.70 5.27
N ASP A 10 -6.72 -15.58 5.76
CA ASP A 10 -6.08 -16.52 6.68
C ASP A 10 -6.45 -16.28 8.16
N GLY A 11 -7.32 -15.29 8.45
CA GLY A 11 -7.76 -14.92 9.78
C GLY A 11 -6.81 -13.99 10.54
N THR A 12 -5.67 -13.61 9.98
CA THR A 12 -4.78 -12.60 10.57
C THR A 12 -5.34 -11.21 10.39
N GLN A 13 -4.98 -10.28 11.29
CA GLN A 13 -5.33 -8.87 11.16
C GLN A 13 -4.19 -8.07 10.53
N SER A 14 -4.54 -7.11 9.70
CA SER A 14 -3.63 -6.08 9.18
C SER A 14 -4.39 -4.79 8.91
N PHE A 15 -3.67 -3.68 8.75
CA PHE A 15 -4.28 -2.46 8.24
C PHE A 15 -4.64 -2.62 6.76
N CYS A 16 -5.86 -2.22 6.40
CA CYS A 16 -6.36 -2.28 5.02
C CYS A 16 -6.74 -0.87 4.53
N GLY A 17 -5.88 -0.24 3.73
CA GLY A 17 -6.13 1.10 3.19
C GLY A 17 -7.38 1.17 2.31
N ASN A 18 -7.67 0.14 1.52
CA ASN A 18 -8.89 0.06 0.71
C ASN A 18 -10.13 -0.04 1.61
N GLY A 19 -10.09 -0.94 2.59
CA GLY A 19 -11.16 -1.10 3.58
C GLY A 19 -11.43 0.18 4.36
N SER A 20 -10.38 0.90 4.77
CA SER A 20 -10.49 2.16 5.50
C SER A 20 -11.21 3.24 4.69
N ARG A 21 -10.91 3.36 3.37
CA ARG A 21 -11.63 4.29 2.49
C ARG A 21 -13.11 3.92 2.36
N CYS A 22 -13.41 2.65 2.18
CA CYS A 22 -14.79 2.17 2.13
C CYS A 22 -15.53 2.40 3.46
N ALA A 23 -14.89 2.11 4.60
CA ALA A 23 -15.47 2.28 5.92
C ALA A 23 -15.81 3.76 6.20
N PHE A 24 -14.91 4.69 5.86
CA PHE A 24 -15.18 6.12 5.98
C PHE A 24 -16.36 6.55 5.09
N ALA A 25 -16.35 6.20 3.80
CA ALA A 25 -17.43 6.57 2.89
C ALA A 25 -18.78 5.98 3.34
N PHE A 26 -18.79 4.76 3.87
CA PHE A 26 -19.98 4.13 4.41
C PHE A 26 -20.45 4.81 5.71
N HIS A 27 -19.53 5.17 6.61
CA HIS A 27 -19.83 5.94 7.82
C HIS A 27 -20.48 7.27 7.48
N ALA A 28 -19.89 8.05 6.56
CA ALA A 28 -20.44 9.31 6.09
C ALA A 28 -21.85 9.13 5.48
N HIS A 29 -22.05 8.08 4.68
CA HIS A 29 -23.36 7.76 4.11
C HIS A 29 -24.41 7.45 5.19
N LEU A 30 -24.07 6.68 6.21
CA LEU A 30 -25.00 6.29 7.28
C LEU A 30 -25.35 7.44 8.22
N THR A 31 -24.40 8.32 8.50
CA THR A 31 -24.55 9.40 9.48
C THR A 31 -25.02 10.70 8.85
N GLY A 32 -24.83 10.88 7.54
CA GLY A 32 -24.99 12.15 6.85
C GLY A 32 -23.94 13.19 7.23
N ASP A 33 -22.82 12.77 7.85
CA ASP A 33 -21.74 13.63 8.32
C ASP A 33 -20.47 13.36 7.49
N ASP A 34 -20.07 14.35 6.70
CA ASP A 34 -18.90 14.32 5.81
C ASP A 34 -17.62 14.87 6.48
N THR A 35 -17.68 15.21 7.77
CA THR A 35 -16.48 15.71 8.48
C THR A 35 -15.41 14.63 8.63
N PRO A 36 -14.11 15.03 8.63
CA PRO A 36 -13.04 14.08 8.87
C PRO A 36 -13.20 13.36 10.21
N VAL A 37 -12.92 12.07 10.22
CA VAL A 37 -13.04 11.23 11.41
C VAL A 37 -11.70 10.61 11.78
N ARG A 38 -11.52 10.38 13.08
CA ARG A 38 -10.47 9.49 13.59
C ARG A 38 -11.09 8.12 13.87
N PHE A 39 -10.38 7.07 13.50
CA PHE A 39 -10.81 5.69 13.74
C PHE A 39 -9.63 4.84 14.22
N ASP A 40 -9.95 3.84 15.03
CA ASP A 40 -8.99 2.87 15.53
C ASP A 40 -8.89 1.70 14.56
N ALA A 41 -7.66 1.26 14.26
CA ALA A 41 -7.36 0.05 13.51
C ALA A 41 -6.31 -0.78 14.27
N VAL A 42 -6.00 -1.99 13.77
CA VAL A 42 -5.09 -2.92 14.45
C VAL A 42 -3.69 -2.35 14.69
N ASP A 43 -3.22 -1.43 13.84
CA ASP A 43 -1.89 -0.79 13.90
C ASP A 43 -1.91 0.61 14.52
N GLY A 44 -3.07 1.07 15.01
CA GLY A 44 -3.20 2.35 15.72
C GLY A 44 -4.32 3.22 15.20
N VAL A 45 -4.24 4.51 15.56
CA VAL A 45 -5.25 5.52 15.20
C VAL A 45 -4.93 6.12 13.84
N HIS A 46 -5.94 6.18 12.99
CA HIS A 46 -5.89 6.80 11.67
C HIS A 46 -6.91 7.93 11.55
N GLU A 47 -6.73 8.76 10.53
CA GLU A 47 -7.68 9.80 10.15
C GLU A 47 -8.15 9.56 8.72
N ALA A 48 -9.45 9.71 8.48
CA ALA A 48 -10.02 9.67 7.14
C ALA A 48 -10.91 10.88 6.88
N GLY A 49 -10.98 11.31 5.63
CA GLY A 49 -11.78 12.44 5.20
C GLY A 49 -11.90 12.50 3.69
N TRP A 50 -12.77 13.37 3.21
CA TRP A 50 -12.90 13.65 1.78
C TRP A 50 -11.74 14.53 1.27
N ASP A 51 -11.28 14.23 0.08
CA ASP A 51 -10.42 15.06 -0.75
C ASP A 51 -11.10 15.21 -2.14
N GLY A 52 -11.87 16.23 -2.29
CA GLY A 52 -12.77 16.37 -3.43
C GLY A 52 -13.80 15.24 -3.48
N ARG A 53 -13.69 14.38 -4.50
CA ARG A 53 -14.56 13.19 -4.66
C ARG A 53 -13.90 11.89 -4.17
N ASN A 54 -12.67 11.97 -3.72
CA ASN A 54 -11.90 10.84 -3.24
C ASN A 54 -11.86 10.80 -1.72
N VAL A 55 -11.59 9.63 -1.14
CA VAL A 55 -11.34 9.48 0.28
C VAL A 55 -9.84 9.47 0.53
N ARG A 56 -9.40 10.38 1.39
CA ARG A 56 -8.05 10.42 1.95
C ARG A 56 -8.02 9.64 3.26
N VAL A 57 -6.98 8.83 3.45
CA VAL A 57 -6.70 8.13 4.71
C VAL A 57 -5.26 8.45 5.13
N GLY A 58 -5.09 8.91 6.37
CA GLY A 58 -3.78 9.09 6.97
C GLY A 58 -3.14 7.74 7.26
N MET A 59 -1.93 7.53 6.73
CA MET A 59 -1.14 6.32 6.98
C MET A 59 -0.25 6.52 8.22
N ARG A 60 0.16 5.43 8.86
CA ARG A 60 1.14 5.50 9.95
C ARG A 60 2.48 6.04 9.45
N SER A 61 3.24 6.67 10.35
CA SER A 61 4.61 7.06 10.07
C SER A 61 5.49 5.83 9.84
N VAL A 62 6.45 5.94 8.94
CA VAL A 62 7.42 4.89 8.62
C VAL A 62 8.75 5.26 9.27
N ASP A 63 9.30 4.36 10.09
CA ASP A 63 10.52 4.61 10.87
C ASP A 63 11.78 4.63 10.01
N GLY A 64 11.74 4.01 8.82
CA GLY A 64 12.88 3.99 7.90
C GLY A 64 12.61 3.16 6.65
N ILE A 65 13.54 3.29 5.71
CA ILE A 65 13.59 2.51 4.47
C ILE A 65 14.93 1.79 4.46
N GLU A 66 14.91 0.45 4.41
CA GLU A 66 16.09 -0.38 4.25
C GLU A 66 16.31 -0.64 2.77
N GLN A 67 17.46 -0.21 2.24
CA GLN A 67 17.84 -0.56 0.87
C GLN A 67 18.51 -1.93 0.87
N LEU A 68 17.83 -2.94 0.32
CA LEU A 68 18.34 -4.31 0.24
C LEU A 68 19.38 -4.47 -0.87
N ASP A 69 19.18 -3.78 -1.98
CA ASP A 69 20.09 -3.68 -3.13
C ASP A 69 19.78 -2.37 -3.92
N PRO A 70 20.55 -2.01 -4.97
CA PRO A 70 20.33 -0.77 -5.73
C PRO A 70 18.92 -0.61 -6.31
N HIS A 71 18.18 -1.69 -6.48
CA HIS A 71 16.84 -1.71 -7.09
C HIS A 71 15.74 -2.17 -6.13
N THR A 72 16.06 -2.41 -4.84
CA THR A 72 15.09 -3.02 -3.91
C THR A 72 15.14 -2.34 -2.55
N ASP A 73 13.99 -1.83 -2.12
CA ASP A 73 13.79 -1.23 -0.81
C ASP A 73 12.81 -2.09 0.01
N LEU A 74 13.02 -2.11 1.33
CA LEU A 74 12.12 -2.74 2.31
C LEU A 74 11.65 -1.70 3.31
N LEU A 75 10.35 -1.63 3.55
CA LEU A 75 9.74 -0.74 4.53
C LEU A 75 8.40 -1.28 5.04
N ASP A 76 7.97 -0.81 6.20
CA ASP A 76 6.70 -1.18 6.81
C ASP A 76 5.76 0.04 6.87
N THR A 77 4.65 -0.03 6.16
CA THR A 77 3.60 1.00 6.10
C THR A 77 2.31 0.57 6.81
N GLY A 78 2.41 -0.30 7.83
CA GLY A 78 1.32 -1.03 8.48
C GLY A 78 1.25 -2.49 8.03
N SER A 79 2.09 -2.83 7.07
CA SER A 79 2.40 -4.16 6.57
C SER A 79 3.77 -4.10 5.90
N PRO A 80 4.60 -5.16 5.96
CA PRO A 80 5.92 -5.16 5.32
C PRO A 80 5.80 -5.21 3.80
N HIS A 81 6.57 -4.35 3.14
CA HIS A 81 6.61 -4.20 1.68
C HIS A 81 8.04 -4.23 1.14
N VAL A 82 8.28 -5.08 0.16
CA VAL A 82 9.39 -4.95 -0.78
C VAL A 82 8.93 -4.07 -1.94
N VAL A 83 9.71 -3.05 -2.26
CA VAL A 83 9.55 -2.22 -3.45
C VAL A 83 10.70 -2.54 -4.40
N ARG A 84 10.39 -3.23 -5.49
CA ARG A 84 11.31 -3.65 -6.54
C ARG A 84 11.20 -2.74 -7.74
N TRP A 85 12.27 -1.98 -8.01
CA TRP A 85 12.38 -1.13 -9.19
C TRP A 85 12.76 -1.99 -10.39
N VAL A 86 11.93 -1.95 -11.43
CA VAL A 86 12.08 -2.74 -12.66
C VAL A 86 12.02 -1.84 -13.88
N ASP A 87 12.51 -2.32 -15.01
CA ASP A 87 12.47 -1.54 -16.26
C ASP A 87 11.04 -1.39 -16.79
N ASP A 88 10.23 -2.43 -16.68
CA ASP A 88 8.82 -2.41 -17.07
C ASP A 88 7.99 -3.41 -16.25
N PRO A 89 7.10 -2.93 -15.36
CA PRO A 89 6.21 -3.82 -14.62
C PRO A 89 5.26 -4.65 -15.49
N GLU A 90 4.94 -4.19 -16.70
CA GLU A 90 4.03 -4.95 -17.60
C GLU A 90 4.68 -6.23 -18.13
N SER A 91 5.99 -6.22 -18.32
CA SER A 91 6.76 -7.39 -18.77
C SER A 91 7.19 -8.31 -17.61
N THR A 92 6.97 -7.88 -16.35
CA THR A 92 7.34 -8.64 -15.15
C THR A 92 6.34 -9.77 -14.90
N ASP A 93 6.81 -11.00 -14.66
CA ASP A 93 5.97 -12.07 -14.11
C ASP A 93 5.78 -11.84 -12.60
N VAL A 94 4.78 -11.01 -12.29
CA VAL A 94 4.49 -10.58 -10.90
C VAL A 94 4.21 -11.76 -9.98
N VAL A 95 3.57 -12.81 -10.48
CA VAL A 95 3.20 -13.97 -9.65
C VAL A 95 4.42 -14.82 -9.33
N GLU A 96 5.23 -15.15 -10.31
CA GLU A 96 6.41 -15.98 -10.12
C GLU A 96 7.50 -15.25 -9.33
N GLU A 97 7.85 -14.02 -9.76
CA GLU A 97 8.87 -13.22 -9.08
C GLU A 97 8.41 -12.79 -7.68
N GLY A 98 7.15 -12.39 -7.54
CA GLY A 98 6.57 -12.01 -6.26
C GLY A 98 6.56 -13.16 -5.26
N ARG A 99 6.17 -14.36 -5.70
CA ARG A 99 6.22 -15.58 -4.89
C ARG A 99 7.65 -15.93 -4.47
N SER A 100 8.60 -15.80 -5.38
CA SER A 100 10.02 -16.07 -5.10
C SER A 100 10.54 -15.13 -3.99
N ILE A 101 10.28 -13.83 -4.10
CA ILE A 101 10.69 -12.83 -3.08
C ILE A 101 9.95 -13.06 -1.77
N ARG A 102 8.63 -13.26 -1.81
CA ARG A 102 7.80 -13.50 -0.61
C ARG A 102 8.28 -14.69 0.21
N ASN A 103 8.80 -15.73 -0.45
CA ASN A 103 9.30 -16.96 0.18
C ASN A 103 10.82 -16.95 0.45
N ASP A 104 11.53 -15.85 0.19
CA ASP A 104 12.93 -15.72 0.59
C ASP A 104 13.07 -15.91 2.11
N ARG A 105 14.17 -16.50 2.55
CA ARG A 105 14.45 -16.78 3.98
C ARG A 105 14.28 -15.57 4.89
N ARG A 106 14.53 -14.37 4.39
CA ARG A 106 14.38 -13.11 5.14
C ARG A 106 12.93 -12.81 5.50
N PHE A 107 11.98 -13.33 4.73
CA PHE A 107 10.56 -13.01 4.85
C PHE A 107 9.69 -14.22 5.13
N ALA A 108 10.26 -15.44 5.15
CA ALA A 108 9.51 -16.70 5.14
C ALA A 108 8.46 -16.80 6.26
N ASP A 109 8.80 -16.36 7.47
CA ASP A 109 7.92 -16.48 8.64
C ASP A 109 6.78 -15.47 8.65
N ALA A 110 7.07 -14.19 8.42
CA ALA A 110 6.08 -13.10 8.46
C ALA A 110 5.44 -12.83 7.09
N GLY A 111 6.15 -13.18 6.03
CA GLY A 111 5.79 -12.83 4.66
C GLY A 111 5.96 -11.33 4.36
N VAL A 112 5.95 -10.99 3.08
CA VAL A 112 6.08 -9.62 2.61
C VAL A 112 5.21 -9.42 1.37
N ASN A 113 4.63 -8.22 1.19
CA ASN A 113 4.03 -7.80 -0.06
C ASN A 113 5.14 -7.36 -1.02
N VAL A 114 5.02 -7.66 -2.29
CA VAL A 114 6.04 -7.29 -3.29
C VAL A 114 5.42 -6.35 -4.33
N ASN A 115 6.00 -5.17 -4.47
CA ASN A 115 5.54 -4.13 -5.38
C ASN A 115 6.59 -3.91 -6.46
N PHE A 116 6.26 -4.18 -7.70
CA PHE A 116 7.09 -3.90 -8.88
C PHE A 116 6.75 -2.52 -9.40
N VAL A 117 7.73 -1.61 -9.44
CA VAL A 117 7.50 -0.19 -9.73
C VAL A 117 8.41 0.33 -10.83
N HIS A 118 7.90 1.30 -11.56
CA HIS A 118 8.63 2.04 -12.59
C HIS A 118 8.10 3.47 -12.70
N TRP A 119 8.99 4.43 -12.99
CA TRP A 119 8.57 5.79 -13.34
C TRP A 119 7.97 5.83 -14.74
N ARG A 120 6.74 6.34 -14.84
CA ARG A 120 6.03 6.45 -16.12
C ARG A 120 5.13 7.69 -16.14
N ASP A 121 5.23 8.51 -17.17
CA ASP A 121 4.34 9.66 -17.40
C ASP A 121 4.23 10.63 -16.20
N GLY A 122 5.33 10.88 -15.49
CA GLY A 122 5.39 11.80 -14.35
C GLY A 122 4.89 11.22 -13.01
N GLY A 123 4.52 9.95 -12.97
CA GLY A 123 4.12 9.20 -11.78
C GLY A 123 4.76 7.83 -11.72
N LEU A 124 4.31 7.00 -10.79
CA LEU A 124 4.68 5.60 -10.72
C LEU A 124 3.62 4.73 -11.41
N TYR A 125 4.07 3.69 -12.10
CA TYR A 125 3.27 2.54 -12.42
C TYR A 125 3.67 1.38 -11.53
N MET A 126 2.68 0.70 -10.92
CA MET A 126 2.91 -0.34 -9.91
C MET A 126 2.03 -1.56 -10.13
N ARG A 127 2.63 -2.74 -9.97
CA ARG A 127 1.95 -4.02 -9.84
C ARG A 127 2.35 -4.69 -8.55
N THR A 128 1.41 -5.39 -7.89
CA THR A 128 1.63 -5.92 -6.55
C THR A 128 1.27 -7.40 -6.46
N TYR A 129 2.21 -8.20 -5.93
CA TYR A 129 1.95 -9.52 -5.37
C TYR A 129 1.64 -9.36 -3.89
N GLU A 130 0.46 -9.76 -3.45
CA GLU A 130 -0.04 -9.48 -2.11
C GLU A 130 0.05 -10.70 -1.19
N ARG A 131 0.71 -10.51 -0.05
CA ARG A 131 0.77 -11.48 1.03
C ARG A 131 -0.63 -11.81 1.55
N GLY A 132 -0.92 -13.09 1.77
CA GLY A 132 -2.24 -13.57 2.23
C GLY A 132 -3.24 -13.80 1.10
N VAL A 133 -3.09 -13.12 -0.04
CA VAL A 133 -3.77 -13.45 -1.30
C VAL A 133 -2.93 -14.43 -2.11
N GLU A 134 -1.61 -14.31 -2.00
CA GLU A 134 -0.59 -15.13 -2.67
C GLU A 134 -0.76 -15.10 -4.20
N ASN A 135 -1.14 -13.94 -4.70
CA ASN A 135 -1.34 -13.65 -6.12
C ASN A 135 -1.24 -12.16 -6.39
N GLU A 136 -1.24 -11.76 -7.68
CA GLU A 136 -1.35 -10.37 -8.06
C GLU A 136 -2.73 -9.81 -7.69
N THR A 137 -2.76 -8.60 -7.11
CA THR A 137 -3.98 -7.85 -6.81
C THR A 137 -4.08 -6.57 -7.65
N LEU A 138 -5.30 -6.06 -7.78
CA LEU A 138 -5.55 -4.85 -8.57
C LEU A 138 -4.93 -3.60 -7.93
N SER A 139 -4.88 -3.53 -6.60
CA SER A 139 -4.33 -2.40 -5.87
C SER A 139 -4.12 -2.73 -4.38
N CYS A 140 -2.98 -2.34 -3.84
CA CYS A 140 -2.65 -2.43 -2.42
C CYS A 140 -2.35 -1.03 -1.88
N GLY A 141 -3.19 -0.50 -0.98
CA GLY A 141 -3.05 0.88 -0.47
C GLY A 141 -1.77 1.11 0.33
N THR A 142 -1.39 0.17 1.20
CA THR A 142 -0.12 0.22 1.94
C THR A 142 1.08 0.09 1.00
N GLY A 143 0.95 -0.73 -0.05
CA GLY A 143 1.96 -0.86 -1.11
C GLY A 143 2.15 0.42 -1.93
N VAL A 144 1.07 1.15 -2.23
CA VAL A 144 1.14 2.46 -2.88
C VAL A 144 1.92 3.45 -2.02
N THR A 145 1.65 3.48 -0.71
CA THR A 145 2.40 4.32 0.23
C THR A 145 3.88 3.93 0.27
N ALA A 146 4.17 2.63 0.33
CA ALA A 146 5.55 2.13 0.30
C ALA A 146 6.29 2.53 -1.00
N ALA A 147 5.65 2.37 -2.15
CA ALA A 147 6.21 2.76 -3.45
C ALA A 147 6.48 4.27 -3.53
N ALA A 148 5.54 5.11 -3.05
CA ALA A 148 5.70 6.55 -3.01
C ALA A 148 6.86 6.98 -2.11
N LEU A 149 6.98 6.41 -0.90
CA LEU A 149 8.08 6.71 0.02
C LEU A 149 9.44 6.27 -0.55
N SER A 150 9.52 5.07 -1.16
CA SER A 150 10.72 4.62 -1.87
C SER A 150 11.12 5.58 -2.98
N ALA A 151 10.16 6.05 -3.78
CA ALA A 151 10.38 7.02 -4.84
C ALA A 151 10.91 8.36 -4.30
N MET A 152 10.32 8.88 -3.22
CA MET A 152 10.75 10.12 -2.57
C MET A 152 12.16 10.00 -2.00
N ALA A 153 12.52 8.87 -1.37
CA ALA A 153 13.86 8.60 -0.88
C ALA A 153 14.91 8.55 -2.00
N ARG A 154 14.50 8.18 -3.21
CA ARG A 154 15.34 8.17 -4.42
C ARG A 154 15.34 9.51 -5.18
N GLY A 155 14.77 10.56 -4.57
CA GLY A 155 14.76 11.92 -5.11
C GLY A 155 13.61 12.22 -6.07
N GLY A 156 12.64 11.35 -6.18
CA GLY A 156 11.40 11.58 -6.95
C GLY A 156 10.26 12.12 -6.11
N GLY A 157 9.31 12.81 -6.72
CA GLY A 157 8.01 13.12 -6.14
C GLY A 157 8.01 14.10 -4.96
N GLN A 158 8.43 15.34 -5.16
CA GLN A 158 8.31 16.37 -4.12
C GLN A 158 6.83 16.70 -3.84
N GLY A 159 6.40 16.52 -2.58
CA GLY A 159 5.04 16.87 -2.12
C GLY A 159 3.93 15.88 -2.47
N GLY A 160 4.25 14.79 -3.14
CA GLY A 160 3.32 13.71 -3.47
C GLY A 160 3.72 12.93 -4.72
N VAL A 161 3.24 11.71 -4.81
CA VAL A 161 3.50 10.80 -5.94
C VAL A 161 2.18 10.23 -6.43
N ASP A 162 1.87 10.46 -7.70
CA ASP A 162 0.75 9.77 -8.36
C ASP A 162 1.19 8.34 -8.70
N VAL A 163 0.39 7.37 -8.29
CA VAL A 163 0.67 5.96 -8.51
C VAL A 163 -0.47 5.33 -9.28
N ARG A 164 -0.18 4.82 -10.47
CA ARG A 164 -1.14 4.05 -11.27
C ARG A 164 -0.96 2.56 -10.98
N THR A 165 -2.06 1.91 -10.66
CA THR A 165 -2.16 0.46 -10.49
C THR A 165 -3.15 -0.12 -11.49
N ARG A 166 -3.28 -1.44 -11.58
CA ARG A 166 -4.35 -2.07 -12.39
C ARG A 166 -5.75 -1.71 -11.91
N GLY A 167 -5.93 -1.37 -10.63
CA GLY A 167 -7.20 -0.96 -10.02
C GLY A 167 -7.53 0.52 -10.19
N GLY A 168 -6.60 1.32 -10.73
CA GLY A 168 -6.79 2.75 -10.92
C GLY A 168 -5.64 3.60 -10.39
N ALA A 169 -5.86 4.91 -10.31
CA ALA A 169 -4.89 5.88 -9.83
C ALA A 169 -5.11 6.19 -8.34
N LEU A 170 -4.00 6.32 -7.61
CA LEU A 170 -3.93 6.72 -6.20
C LEU A 170 -2.86 7.82 -6.03
N ARG A 171 -2.97 8.57 -4.94
CA ARG A 171 -1.99 9.59 -4.54
C ARG A 171 -1.82 9.60 -3.03
#